data_a2ef19589b8d47f06f1bace781337ad5
#
_entry.id   a2ef19589b8d47f06f1bace781337ad5
#
_cell.length_a   1.000
_cell.length_b   1.000
_cell.length_c   1.000
_cell.angle_alpha   90.00
_cell.angle_beta   90.00
_cell.angle_gamma   90.00
#
_symmetry.space_group_name_H-M   'P 1'
#
loop_
_entity.id
_entity.type
_entity.pdbx_description
1 polymer ?
#
loop_
_entity_poly.entity_id
_entity_poly.type
_entity_poly.pdbx_seq_one_letter_code
_entity_poly.pdbx_strand_id
1 'polypeptide(L)'
;MTHVPPQATELKEYSERAKVSQVRIATAHGDIVFGFFPDEAPLHSAAFIKLADAGFYDGLTFHRVEPGFVVQGGDPKGDGTGGPGYNLNAEFNAHPHVRGTVAMARSSRPDSAGSQFYICLDDARFLDGQYTVFGQMTEGFDALDAIKRGDAITKVTVEPKV
;
A
#
# COMPACT_ATOMS: atom_id res chain seq x y z
N MET A 1 12.60 15.32 -7.41
CA MET A 1 13.34 14.05 -7.43
C MET A 1 12.55 13.00 -8.21
N THR A 2 13.21 12.29 -9.12
CA THR A 2 12.55 11.26 -9.94
C THR A 2 12.70 9.90 -9.27
N HIS A 3 11.58 9.20 -9.10
CA HIS A 3 11.58 7.83 -8.60
C HIS A 3 11.59 6.86 -9.78
N VAL A 4 12.26 5.73 -9.61
CA VAL A 4 12.28 4.66 -10.61
C VAL A 4 11.79 3.36 -9.97
N PRO A 5 11.14 2.47 -10.74
CA PRO A 5 10.67 1.21 -10.18
C PRO A 5 11.86 0.33 -9.79
N PRO A 6 11.67 -0.68 -8.93
CA PRO A 6 12.74 -1.61 -8.59
C PRO A 6 13.32 -2.25 -9.85
N GLN A 7 14.64 -2.22 -9.97
CA GLN A 7 15.36 -2.88 -11.06
C GLN A 7 15.56 -4.35 -10.72
N ALA A 8 15.97 -5.18 -11.67
CA ALA A 8 16.04 -6.64 -11.51
C ALA A 8 16.80 -7.08 -10.25
N THR A 9 17.94 -6.47 -9.96
CA THR A 9 18.74 -6.79 -8.76
C THR A 9 18.07 -6.33 -7.49
N GLU A 10 17.47 -5.14 -7.51
CA GLU A 10 16.74 -4.57 -6.38
C GLU A 10 15.46 -5.36 -6.09
N LEU A 11 14.79 -5.84 -7.12
CA LEU A 11 13.56 -6.60 -6.98
C LEU A 11 13.77 -7.81 -6.09
N LYS A 12 14.85 -8.57 -6.33
CA LYS A 12 15.19 -9.73 -5.51
C LYS A 12 15.50 -9.32 -4.07
N GLU A 13 16.31 -8.29 -3.88
CA GLU A 13 16.72 -7.81 -2.57
C GLU A 13 15.51 -7.34 -1.76
N TYR A 14 14.65 -6.50 -2.33
CA TYR A 14 13.46 -5.99 -1.65
C TYR A 14 12.42 -7.08 -1.40
N SER A 15 12.26 -8.03 -2.33
CA SER A 15 11.33 -9.15 -2.14
C SER A 15 11.76 -10.05 -0.98
N GLU A 16 13.06 -10.32 -0.85
CA GLU A 16 13.58 -11.08 0.28
C GLU A 16 13.41 -10.31 1.59
N ARG A 17 13.64 -9.01 1.57
CA ARG A 17 13.42 -8.15 2.73
C ARG A 17 11.95 -8.14 3.14
N ALA A 18 11.03 -8.16 2.18
CA ALA A 18 9.59 -8.18 2.46
C ALA A 18 9.15 -9.40 3.25
N LYS A 19 9.85 -10.53 3.08
CA LYS A 19 9.54 -11.77 3.81
C LYS A 19 9.76 -11.65 5.31
N VAL A 20 10.69 -10.80 5.73
CA VAL A 20 11.08 -10.66 7.14
C VAL A 20 10.71 -9.29 7.72
N SER A 21 9.97 -8.49 6.97
CA SER A 21 9.63 -7.12 7.33
C SER A 21 8.12 -6.91 7.42
N GLN A 22 7.76 -5.86 8.12
CA GLN A 22 6.39 -5.33 8.17
C GLN A 22 6.43 -3.82 7.97
N VAL A 23 5.29 -3.23 7.68
CA VAL A 23 5.14 -1.79 7.51
C VAL A 23 4.39 -1.21 8.69
N ARG A 24 4.88 -0.08 9.19
CA ARG A 24 4.19 0.72 10.20
C ARG A 24 3.85 2.07 9.61
N ILE A 25 2.57 2.38 9.57
CA ILE A 25 2.05 3.67 9.11
C ILE A 25 1.63 4.46 10.34
N ALA A 26 2.36 5.52 10.65
CA ALA A 26 2.01 6.40 11.77
C ALA A 26 0.93 7.40 11.35
N THR A 27 -0.12 7.51 12.15
CA THR A 27 -1.21 8.47 11.95
C THR A 27 -1.53 9.18 13.25
N ALA A 28 -2.33 10.23 13.20
CA ALA A 28 -2.79 10.94 14.40
C ALA A 28 -3.66 10.07 15.31
N HIS A 29 -4.18 8.96 14.79
CA HIS A 29 -5.06 8.04 15.53
C HIS A 29 -4.35 6.80 16.05
N GLY A 30 -3.07 6.67 15.80
CA GLY A 30 -2.26 5.49 16.14
C GLY A 30 -1.62 4.87 14.91
N ASP A 31 -0.90 3.78 15.12
CA ASP A 31 -0.16 3.11 14.06
C ASP A 31 -0.96 1.99 13.43
N ILE A 32 -0.85 1.88 12.12
CA ILE A 32 -1.37 0.76 11.32
C ILE A 32 -0.18 -0.09 10.93
N VAL A 33 -0.26 -1.40 11.18
CA VAL A 33 0.82 -2.34 10.85
C VAL A 33 0.29 -3.40 9.89
N PHE A 34 1.04 -3.66 8.81
CA PHE A 34 0.70 -4.73 7.88
C PHE A 34 1.94 -5.52 7.44
N GLY A 35 1.73 -6.78 7.09
CA GLY A 35 2.76 -7.62 6.48
C GLY A 35 2.54 -7.76 4.99
N PHE A 36 3.61 -8.09 4.26
CA PHE A 36 3.58 -8.26 2.81
C PHE A 36 3.20 -9.68 2.39
N PHE A 37 2.79 -9.82 1.13
CA PHE A 37 2.67 -11.10 0.41
C PHE A 37 3.70 -11.14 -0.72
N PRO A 38 5.00 -11.29 -0.41
CA PRO A 38 6.05 -11.14 -1.41
C PRO A 38 6.11 -12.27 -2.43
N ASP A 39 5.56 -13.45 -2.12
CA ASP A 39 5.54 -14.56 -3.08
C ASP A 39 4.52 -14.33 -4.20
N GLU A 40 3.38 -13.71 -3.88
CA GLU A 40 2.30 -13.46 -4.83
C GLU A 40 2.40 -12.08 -5.47
N ALA A 41 3.00 -11.10 -4.79
CA ALA A 41 3.13 -9.73 -5.28
C ALA A 41 4.55 -9.20 -5.02
N PRO A 42 5.58 -9.82 -5.62
CA PRO A 42 6.96 -9.43 -5.37
C PRO A 42 7.28 -8.02 -5.85
N LEU A 43 6.80 -7.62 -7.03
CA LEU A 43 7.06 -6.29 -7.57
C LEU A 43 6.39 -5.20 -6.74
N HIS A 44 5.13 -5.39 -6.36
CA HIS A 44 4.41 -4.40 -5.57
C HIS A 44 4.99 -4.29 -4.15
N SER A 45 5.38 -5.41 -3.54
CA SER A 45 6.05 -5.40 -2.24
C SER A 45 7.38 -4.64 -2.31
N ALA A 46 8.19 -4.94 -3.32
CA ALA A 46 9.48 -4.28 -3.53
C ALA A 46 9.32 -2.79 -3.80
N ALA A 47 8.38 -2.42 -4.64
CA ALA A 47 8.11 -1.02 -4.98
C ALA A 47 7.66 -0.23 -3.76
N PHE A 48 6.79 -0.79 -2.93
CA PHE A 48 6.34 -0.14 -1.71
C PHE A 48 7.50 0.12 -0.75
N ILE A 49 8.36 -0.89 -0.53
CA ILE A 49 9.53 -0.76 0.34
C ILE A 49 10.47 0.33 -0.19
N LYS A 50 10.76 0.32 -1.48
CA LYS A 50 11.66 1.30 -2.09
C LYS A 50 11.15 2.73 -1.91
N LEU A 51 9.86 2.97 -2.13
CA LEU A 51 9.25 4.29 -1.92
C LEU A 51 9.23 4.66 -0.44
N ALA A 52 8.89 3.73 0.44
CA ALA A 52 8.86 3.98 1.88
C ALA A 52 10.24 4.35 2.42
N ASP A 53 11.28 3.62 2.00
CA ASP A 53 12.66 3.90 2.39
C ASP A 53 13.13 5.29 1.93
N ALA A 54 12.62 5.74 0.78
CA ALA A 54 12.94 7.07 0.25
C ALA A 54 12.13 8.20 0.91
N GLY A 55 11.22 7.88 1.85
CA GLY A 55 10.37 8.88 2.50
C GLY A 55 9.23 9.38 1.62
N PHE A 56 8.93 8.68 0.53
CA PHE A 56 7.91 9.13 -0.44
C PHE A 56 6.54 9.34 0.19
N TYR A 57 6.13 8.44 1.08
CA TYR A 57 4.80 8.48 1.69
C TYR A 57 4.68 9.46 2.85
N ASP A 58 5.81 9.91 3.41
CA ASP A 58 5.79 10.76 4.60
C ASP A 58 5.13 12.11 4.28
N GLY A 59 4.11 12.47 5.04
CA GLY A 59 3.37 13.71 4.87
C GLY A 59 2.27 13.67 3.80
N LEU A 60 2.09 12.56 3.10
CA LEU A 60 0.98 12.40 2.18
C LEU A 60 -0.32 12.19 2.97
N THR A 61 -1.46 12.19 2.29
CA THR A 61 -2.77 12.09 2.95
C THR A 61 -3.54 10.84 2.54
N PHE A 62 -4.49 10.47 3.38
CA PHE A 62 -5.56 9.56 2.99
C PHE A 62 -6.63 10.41 2.29
N HIS A 63 -6.49 10.57 0.98
CA HIS A 63 -7.32 11.48 0.21
C HIS A 63 -8.72 10.94 -0.08
N ARG A 64 -8.96 9.64 0.14
CA ARG A 64 -10.25 9.01 -0.07
C ARG A 64 -10.56 8.08 1.10
N VAL A 65 -11.71 8.29 1.72
CA VAL A 65 -12.24 7.43 2.78
C VAL A 65 -13.71 7.15 2.46
N GLU A 66 -14.02 5.89 2.19
CA GLU A 66 -15.38 5.43 1.92
C GLU A 66 -15.82 4.54 3.08
N PRO A 67 -16.67 5.03 3.99
CA PRO A 67 -17.11 4.27 5.16
C PRO A 67 -17.62 2.88 4.79
N GLY A 68 -17.18 1.87 5.54
CA GLY A 68 -17.57 0.48 5.28
C GLY A 68 -16.93 -0.14 4.03
N PHE A 69 -16.03 0.57 3.38
CA PHE A 69 -15.40 0.11 2.14
C PHE A 69 -13.87 0.19 2.23
N VAL A 70 -13.28 1.36 1.96
CA VAL A 70 -11.81 1.50 1.91
C VAL A 70 -11.33 2.83 2.44
N VAL A 71 -10.04 2.83 2.83
CA VAL A 71 -9.23 4.03 3.09
C VAL A 71 -8.11 4.01 2.08
N GLN A 72 -7.95 5.07 1.29
CA GLN A 72 -6.97 5.14 0.20
C GLN A 72 -6.05 6.34 0.37
N GLY A 73 -4.75 6.11 0.16
CA GLY A 73 -3.73 7.15 0.25
C GLY A 73 -2.55 6.87 -0.64
N GLY A 74 -1.48 7.65 -0.49
CA GLY A 74 -0.25 7.44 -1.23
C GLY A 74 -0.15 8.22 -2.54
N ASP A 75 -1.01 9.22 -2.74
CA ASP A 75 -0.95 10.11 -3.90
C ASP A 75 -0.19 11.40 -3.53
N PRO A 76 0.96 11.67 -4.17
CA PRO A 76 1.71 12.91 -3.88
C PRO A 76 0.93 14.18 -4.22
N LYS A 77 -0.08 14.11 -5.08
CA LYS A 77 -0.95 15.24 -5.39
C LYS A 77 -2.16 15.34 -4.46
N GLY A 78 -2.52 14.26 -3.78
CA GLY A 78 -3.63 14.23 -2.84
C GLY A 78 -5.02 14.32 -3.46
N ASP A 79 -5.16 14.08 -4.77
CA ASP A 79 -6.43 14.20 -5.50
C ASP A 79 -6.83 12.93 -6.28
N GLY A 80 -6.04 11.89 -6.20
CA GLY A 80 -6.27 10.63 -6.91
C GLY A 80 -5.58 10.52 -8.26
N THR A 81 -4.90 11.56 -8.73
CA THR A 81 -4.30 11.61 -10.08
C THR A 81 -2.78 11.41 -10.10
N GLY A 82 -2.12 11.50 -8.95
CA GLY A 82 -0.67 11.43 -8.87
C GLY A 82 -0.12 10.04 -8.65
N GLY A 83 1.19 9.93 -8.77
CA GLY A 83 1.91 8.69 -8.56
C GLY A 83 3.41 8.92 -8.50
N PRO A 84 4.22 7.85 -8.50
CA PRO A 84 5.67 7.96 -8.34
C PRO A 84 6.42 8.30 -9.64
N GLY A 85 5.71 8.46 -10.76
CA GLY A 85 6.30 8.72 -12.07
C GLY A 85 6.51 7.48 -12.92
N TYR A 86 5.98 6.35 -12.51
CA TYR A 86 6.04 5.09 -13.26
C TYR A 86 4.80 4.25 -12.94
N ASN A 87 4.56 3.23 -13.77
CA ASN A 87 3.50 2.25 -13.54
C ASN A 87 4.11 0.87 -13.27
N LEU A 88 3.38 0.05 -12.51
CA LEU A 88 3.74 -1.32 -12.19
C LEU A 88 2.84 -2.29 -12.94
N ASN A 89 3.43 -3.36 -13.47
CA ASN A 89 2.65 -4.46 -14.04
C ASN A 89 1.83 -5.13 -12.95
N ALA A 90 0.59 -5.48 -13.26
CA ALA A 90 -0.31 -6.11 -12.31
C ALA A 90 0.22 -7.47 -11.83
N GLU A 91 -0.07 -7.79 -10.58
CA GLU A 91 0.26 -9.07 -9.95
C GLU A 91 -0.99 -9.61 -9.27
N PHE A 92 -2.06 -9.77 -10.05
CA PHE A 92 -3.33 -10.29 -9.52
C PHE A 92 -3.12 -11.69 -8.95
N ASN A 93 -3.75 -11.95 -7.81
CA ASN A 93 -3.56 -13.20 -7.09
C ASN A 93 -4.83 -13.61 -6.36
N ALA A 94 -4.78 -14.73 -5.64
CA ALA A 94 -5.94 -15.32 -5.00
C ALA A 94 -6.25 -14.77 -3.59
N HIS A 95 -5.43 -13.85 -3.07
CA HIS A 95 -5.74 -13.25 -1.76
C HIS A 95 -7.03 -12.45 -1.85
N PRO A 96 -7.98 -12.69 -0.91
CA PRO A 96 -9.27 -12.01 -0.95
C PRO A 96 -9.20 -10.60 -0.41
N HIS A 97 -10.14 -9.76 -0.84
CA HIS A 97 -10.36 -8.45 -0.23
C HIS A 97 -11.26 -8.64 1.00
N VAL A 98 -10.63 -8.68 2.15
CA VAL A 98 -11.30 -8.75 3.45
C VAL A 98 -10.82 -7.59 4.32
N ARG A 99 -11.42 -7.41 5.49
CA ARG A 99 -11.00 -6.33 6.39
C ARG A 99 -9.50 -6.37 6.65
N GLY A 100 -8.82 -5.24 6.45
CA GLY A 100 -7.38 -5.11 6.63
C GLY A 100 -6.54 -5.49 5.43
N THR A 101 -7.13 -5.97 4.34
CA THR A 101 -6.39 -6.24 3.10
C THR A 101 -5.81 -4.96 2.53
N VAL A 102 -4.53 -5.00 2.16
CA VAL A 102 -3.82 -3.88 1.54
C VAL A 102 -3.59 -4.21 0.08
N ALA A 103 -4.06 -3.35 -0.80
CA ALA A 103 -3.95 -3.54 -2.24
C ALA A 103 -3.58 -2.23 -2.92
N MET A 104 -3.12 -2.32 -4.18
CA MET A 104 -2.72 -1.15 -4.94
C MET A 104 -3.88 -0.64 -5.78
N ALA A 105 -4.19 0.65 -5.65
CA ALA A 105 -5.15 1.32 -6.51
C ALA A 105 -4.57 1.45 -7.92
N ARG A 106 -5.44 1.53 -8.92
CA ARG A 106 -5.07 1.70 -10.32
C ARG A 106 -6.15 2.44 -11.08
N SER A 107 -5.81 2.90 -12.28
CA SER A 107 -6.80 3.42 -13.23
C SER A 107 -7.55 2.24 -13.88
N SER A 108 -8.31 2.50 -14.95
CA SER A 108 -8.99 1.43 -15.71
C SER A 108 -8.02 0.44 -16.37
N ARG A 109 -6.76 0.84 -16.56
CA ARG A 109 -5.73 -0.02 -17.15
C ARG A 109 -5.14 -0.95 -16.08
N PRO A 110 -5.08 -2.27 -16.30
CA PRO A 110 -4.55 -3.22 -15.32
C PRO A 110 -3.13 -2.93 -14.85
N ASP A 111 -2.25 -2.45 -15.74
CA ASP A 111 -0.85 -2.20 -15.45
C ASP A 111 -0.58 -0.71 -15.16
N SER A 112 -1.48 -0.06 -14.44
CA SER A 112 -1.39 1.36 -14.13
C SER A 112 -1.17 1.68 -12.64
N ALA A 113 -0.93 0.68 -11.81
CA ALA A 113 -0.63 0.90 -10.39
C ALA A 113 0.70 1.66 -10.25
N GLY A 114 0.82 2.45 -9.20
CA GLY A 114 2.04 3.21 -8.92
C GLY A 114 2.33 3.27 -7.43
N SER A 115 1.78 4.26 -6.72
CA SER A 115 2.01 4.45 -5.30
C SER A 115 0.72 4.49 -4.46
N GLN A 116 -0.43 4.73 -5.07
CA GLN A 116 -1.68 4.80 -4.33
C GLN A 116 -2.13 3.41 -3.89
N PHE A 117 -2.38 3.26 -2.61
CA PHE A 117 -2.83 2.00 -2.02
C PHE A 117 -4.11 2.22 -1.26
N TYR A 118 -4.85 1.15 -1.03
CA TYR A 118 -6.03 1.19 -0.18
C TYR A 118 -6.02 0.03 0.81
N ILE A 119 -6.69 0.27 1.92
CA ILE A 119 -6.88 -0.73 2.98
C ILE A 119 -8.38 -0.94 3.14
N CYS A 120 -8.81 -2.19 3.08
CA CYS A 120 -10.23 -2.52 3.20
C CYS A 120 -10.72 -2.34 4.64
N LEU A 121 -11.81 -1.61 4.80
CA LEU A 121 -12.49 -1.45 6.09
C LEU A 121 -13.39 -2.64 6.40
N ASP A 122 -13.84 -3.33 5.37
CA ASP A 122 -14.74 -4.49 5.46
C ASP A 122 -14.52 -5.36 4.23
N ASP A 123 -15.22 -6.48 4.15
CA ASP A 123 -15.11 -7.37 3.01
C ASP A 123 -15.56 -6.67 1.73
N ALA A 124 -14.75 -6.82 0.68
CA ALA A 124 -15.00 -6.24 -0.64
C ALA A 124 -14.65 -7.27 -1.70
N ARG A 125 -15.24 -8.47 -1.61
CA ARG A 125 -14.92 -9.63 -2.42
C ARG A 125 -15.14 -9.39 -3.92
N PHE A 126 -15.98 -8.40 -4.29
CA PHE A 126 -16.18 -8.04 -5.69
C PHE A 126 -14.93 -7.45 -6.36
N LEU A 127 -13.92 -7.09 -5.58
CA LEU A 127 -12.62 -6.62 -6.09
C LEU A 127 -11.63 -7.75 -6.33
N ASP A 128 -11.92 -8.97 -5.86
CA ASP A 128 -10.99 -10.09 -5.93
C ASP A 128 -10.54 -10.37 -7.37
N GLY A 129 -9.23 -10.57 -7.55
CA GLY A 129 -8.64 -10.87 -8.85
C GLY A 129 -8.52 -9.70 -9.79
N GLN A 130 -8.93 -8.49 -9.40
CA GLN A 130 -8.93 -7.30 -10.24
C GLN A 130 -7.94 -6.22 -9.80
N TYR A 131 -7.36 -6.38 -8.62
CA TYR A 131 -6.36 -5.48 -8.05
C TYR A 131 -5.25 -6.31 -7.44
N THR A 132 -4.04 -5.76 -7.38
CA THR A 132 -2.93 -6.46 -6.75
C THR A 132 -3.00 -6.32 -5.24
N VAL A 133 -3.35 -7.41 -4.57
CA VAL A 133 -3.26 -7.51 -3.11
C VAL A 133 -1.81 -7.82 -2.76
N PHE A 134 -1.20 -6.98 -1.91
CA PHE A 134 0.21 -7.16 -1.55
C PHE A 134 0.47 -7.19 -0.05
N GLY A 135 -0.56 -7.04 0.78
CA GLY A 135 -0.38 -7.11 2.22
C GLY A 135 -1.68 -7.32 3.00
N GLN A 136 -1.52 -7.53 4.30
CA GLN A 136 -2.62 -7.71 5.24
C GLN A 136 -2.25 -7.07 6.57
N MET A 137 -3.17 -6.27 7.12
CA MET A 137 -3.01 -5.68 8.43
C MET A 137 -2.94 -6.74 9.52
N THR A 138 -2.08 -6.51 10.50
CA THR A 138 -1.94 -7.32 11.71
C THR A 138 -2.32 -6.56 12.97
N GLU A 139 -2.19 -5.23 12.96
CA GLU A 139 -2.48 -4.37 14.11
C GLU A 139 -2.98 -3.01 13.64
N GLY A 140 -3.70 -2.31 14.52
CA GLY A 140 -4.08 -0.91 14.27
C GLY A 140 -5.48 -0.75 13.68
N PHE A 141 -6.38 -1.71 13.86
CA PHE A 141 -7.73 -1.64 13.31
C PHE A 141 -8.52 -0.46 13.89
N ASP A 142 -8.32 -0.11 15.17
CA ASP A 142 -8.98 1.06 15.77
C ASP A 142 -8.49 2.36 15.11
N ALA A 143 -7.19 2.45 14.84
CA ALA A 143 -6.61 3.59 14.13
C ALA A 143 -7.16 3.67 12.71
N LEU A 144 -7.25 2.53 12.01
CA LEU A 144 -7.82 2.46 10.66
C LEU A 144 -9.25 3.00 10.63
N ASP A 145 -10.08 2.58 11.59
CA ASP A 145 -11.48 2.98 11.65
C ASP A 145 -11.64 4.47 11.99
N ALA A 146 -10.65 5.09 12.61
CA ALA A 146 -10.68 6.49 13.00
C ALA A 146 -10.21 7.45 11.89
N ILE A 147 -9.57 6.95 10.83
CA ILE A 147 -9.04 7.78 9.76
C ILE A 147 -10.18 8.49 9.02
N LYS A 148 -9.96 9.78 8.78
CA LYS A 148 -10.89 10.63 8.02
C LYS A 148 -10.20 11.17 6.79
N ARG A 149 -10.98 11.48 5.77
CA ARG A 149 -10.48 12.08 4.53
C ARG A 149 -9.61 13.29 4.84
N GLY A 150 -8.41 13.32 4.30
CA GLY A 150 -7.45 14.39 4.49
C GLY A 150 -6.49 14.17 5.65
N ASP A 151 -6.68 13.12 6.46
CA ASP A 151 -5.73 12.81 7.54
C ASP A 151 -4.36 12.47 6.97
N ALA A 152 -3.32 12.91 7.66
CA ALA A 152 -1.95 12.72 7.20
C ALA A 152 -1.43 11.32 7.48
N ILE A 153 -0.65 10.81 6.52
CA ILE A 153 0.29 9.72 6.74
C ILE A 153 1.54 10.39 7.30
N THR A 154 1.72 10.32 8.62
CA THR A 154 2.83 11.04 9.27
C THR A 154 4.17 10.46 8.85
N LYS A 155 4.28 9.13 8.87
CA LYS A 155 5.49 8.42 8.48
C LYS A 155 5.17 6.99 8.11
N VAL A 156 5.90 6.46 7.14
CA VAL A 156 5.86 5.03 6.78
C VAL A 156 7.23 4.44 7.04
N THR A 157 7.28 3.40 7.88
CA THR A 157 8.52 2.72 8.25
C THR A 157 8.43 1.24 7.86
N VAL A 158 9.47 0.73 7.23
CA VAL A 158 9.63 -0.71 6.98
C VAL A 158 10.57 -1.23 8.07
N GLU A 159 10.08 -2.13 8.88
CA GLU A 159 10.79 -2.62 10.07
C GLU A 159 10.78 -4.15 10.12
N PRO A 160 11.71 -4.79 10.85
CA PRO A 160 11.67 -6.25 11.01
C PRO A 160 10.36 -6.70 11.65
N LYS A 161 9.88 -7.87 11.24
CA LYS A 161 8.72 -8.51 11.90
C LYS A 161 9.08 -8.87 13.33
N VAL A 162 8.09 -8.78 14.18
CA VAL A 162 8.23 -9.17 15.59
C VAL A 162 7.83 -10.61 15.76
#